data_f4bf9f0726911f12a4f5b1e68f999bb2
#
_entry.id   f4bf9f0726911f12a4f5b1e68f999bb2
#
_cell.length_a   1.000
_cell.length_b   1.000
_cell.length_c   1.000
_cell.angle_alpha   90.00
_cell.angle_beta   90.00
_cell.angle_gamma   90.00
#
_symmetry.space_group_name_H-M   'P 1'
#
loop_
_entity.id
_entity.type
_entity.pdbx_description
1 polymer ?
#
loop_
_entity_poly.entity_id
_entity_poly.type
_entity_poly.pdbx_seq_one_letter_code
_entity_poly.pdbx_strand_id
1 'polypeptide(L)'
;MLYWLFKYLSANFDFPGLRLMDYVSFRAGISLAVALLIALVFGQRIIHRLQRMQIGEVVRELGLEGQMSKKGTPTMGGLIIILSILVPCVLFGNLNNIYMILMLVATVWMGCIGFLDDYRKLKFHNKEGLKGKYKITGQVGLGLIVGITMWLSPSIQMRQVVTLPDTTAEVSEIVTAEGVTVDDGNIVKLGPLEKTPQTTIPFVKNNNFNYEWLTSWISDPEAAKTLGWLVFVLV
;
A
#
# COMPACT_ATOMS: atom_id res chain seq x y z
N MET A 1 9.12 -1.69 14.82
CA MET A 1 10.03 -1.99 15.95
C MET A 1 9.90 -0.95 17.06
N LEU A 2 10.12 0.34 16.79
CA LEU A 2 9.94 1.39 17.82
C LEU A 2 8.50 1.44 18.36
N TYR A 3 7.49 1.18 17.54
CA TYR A 3 6.10 1.08 18.01
C TYR A 3 5.94 0.11 19.17
N TRP A 4 6.54 -1.08 19.10
CA TRP A 4 6.50 -2.07 20.18
C TRP A 4 7.28 -1.64 21.42
N LEU A 5 8.43 -1.00 21.21
CA LEU A 5 9.22 -0.44 22.30
C LEU A 5 8.43 0.63 23.05
N PHE A 6 7.82 1.57 22.33
CA PHE A 6 7.00 2.61 22.94
C PHE A 6 5.76 2.05 23.65
N LYS A 7 5.12 1.03 23.07
CA LYS A 7 4.00 0.34 23.71
C LYS A 7 4.41 -0.37 25.00
N TYR A 8 5.57 -1.02 25.01
CA TYR A 8 6.13 -1.63 26.21
C TYR A 8 6.49 -0.58 27.26
N LEU A 9 7.10 0.53 26.86
CA LEU A 9 7.44 1.63 27.77
C LEU A 9 6.19 2.30 28.35
N SER A 10 5.15 2.52 27.56
CA SER A 10 3.90 3.12 28.03
C SER A 10 3.13 2.22 29.01
N ALA A 11 3.33 0.90 28.94
CA ALA A 11 2.76 -0.05 29.89
C ALA A 11 3.48 -0.06 31.25
N ASN A 12 4.78 0.29 31.28
CA ASN A 12 5.60 0.22 32.48
C ASN A 12 5.92 1.61 33.10
N PHE A 13 5.78 2.67 32.31
CA PHE A 13 6.12 4.04 32.74
C PHE A 13 5.01 5.01 32.32
N ASP A 14 4.47 5.76 33.29
CA ASP A 14 3.49 6.84 33.06
C ASP A 14 4.20 8.13 32.62
N PHE A 15 4.82 8.10 31.44
CA PHE A 15 5.41 9.30 30.87
C PHE A 15 4.42 9.98 29.90
N PRO A 16 4.05 11.26 30.11
CA PRO A 16 3.15 11.98 29.21
C PRO A 16 3.83 12.15 27.86
N GLY A 17 3.30 11.53 26.85
CA GLY A 17 3.85 11.55 25.48
C GLY A 17 4.07 10.16 24.88
N LEU A 18 4.29 9.12 25.69
CA LEU A 18 4.40 7.76 25.17
C LEU A 18 3.09 7.28 24.51
N ARG A 19 1.94 7.73 25.05
CA ARG A 19 0.59 7.43 24.49
C ARG A 19 0.33 8.07 23.13
N LEU A 20 1.11 9.08 22.73
CA LEU A 20 0.97 9.68 21.39
C LEU A 20 1.26 8.67 20.27
N MET A 21 2.10 7.67 20.55
CA MET A 21 2.39 6.60 19.59
C MET A 21 1.21 5.65 19.34
N ASP A 22 0.17 5.68 20.16
CA ASP A 22 -1.04 4.89 19.93
C ASP A 22 -1.90 5.50 18.81
N TYR A 23 -1.78 6.82 18.58
CA TYR A 23 -2.50 7.49 17.51
C TYR A 23 -1.84 7.25 16.15
N VAL A 24 -2.62 6.74 15.19
CA VAL A 24 -2.17 6.45 13.82
C VAL A 24 -1.66 7.72 13.13
N SER A 25 -2.37 8.84 13.30
CA SER A 25 -2.01 10.14 12.71
C SER A 25 -0.64 10.63 13.19
N PHE A 26 -0.34 10.48 14.48
CA PHE A 26 0.95 10.86 15.04
C PHE A 26 2.08 10.00 14.48
N ARG A 27 1.88 8.68 14.40
CA ARG A 27 2.86 7.77 13.79
C ARG A 27 3.09 8.06 12.31
N ALA A 28 2.02 8.38 11.57
CA ALA A 28 2.13 8.78 10.17
C ALA A 28 2.94 10.07 10.01
N GLY A 29 2.66 11.09 10.84
CA GLY A 29 3.39 12.35 10.83
C GLY A 29 4.88 12.19 11.15
N ILE A 30 5.22 11.42 12.19
CA ILE A 30 6.62 11.15 12.55
C ILE A 30 7.33 10.34 11.48
N SER A 31 6.64 9.35 10.88
CA SER A 31 7.19 8.56 9.77
C SER A 31 7.52 9.43 8.56
N LEU A 32 6.63 10.37 8.23
CA LEU A 32 6.85 11.35 7.15
C LEU A 32 8.06 12.24 7.44
N ALA A 33 8.14 12.80 8.66
CA ALA A 33 9.27 13.64 9.05
C ALA A 33 10.61 12.88 8.97
N VAL A 34 10.65 11.65 9.48
CA VAL A 34 11.85 10.79 9.40
C VAL A 34 12.19 10.40 7.96
N ALA A 35 11.19 10.13 7.11
CA ALA A 35 11.40 9.87 5.69
C ALA A 35 12.08 11.06 4.99
N LEU A 36 11.60 12.28 5.25
CA LEU A 36 12.20 13.51 4.74
C LEU A 36 13.63 13.70 5.24
N LEU A 37 13.88 13.48 6.53
CA LEU A 37 15.23 13.57 7.10
C LEU A 37 16.18 12.56 6.45
N ILE A 38 15.75 11.31 6.24
CA ILE A 38 16.55 10.29 5.57
C ILE A 38 16.85 10.72 4.14
N ALA A 39 15.85 11.20 3.39
CA ALA A 39 16.04 11.66 2.02
C ALA A 39 17.03 12.83 1.94
N LEU A 40 16.93 13.81 2.84
CA LEU A 40 17.81 15.00 2.85
C LEU A 40 19.24 14.65 3.28
N VAL A 41 19.39 13.89 4.37
CA VAL A 41 20.73 13.59 4.94
C VAL A 41 21.50 12.57 4.11
N PHE A 42 20.81 11.50 3.69
CA PHE A 42 21.47 10.40 2.96
C PHE A 42 21.35 10.55 1.44
N GLY A 43 20.37 11.30 0.94
CA GLY A 43 20.12 11.45 -0.49
C GLY A 43 21.37 11.90 -1.25
N GLN A 44 22.00 12.99 -0.82
CA GLN A 44 23.21 13.51 -1.48
C GLN A 44 24.37 12.50 -1.42
N ARG A 45 24.57 11.82 -0.29
CA ARG A 45 25.64 10.82 -0.16
C ARG A 45 25.43 9.63 -1.09
N ILE A 46 24.17 9.16 -1.20
CA ILE A 46 23.82 8.06 -2.10
C ILE A 46 23.98 8.50 -3.55
N ILE A 47 23.51 9.72 -3.92
CA ILE A 47 23.68 10.27 -5.25
C ILE A 47 25.14 10.32 -5.66
N HIS A 48 26.00 10.89 -4.84
CA HIS A 48 27.44 10.94 -5.13
C HIS A 48 28.07 9.55 -5.25
N ARG A 49 27.63 8.59 -4.44
CA ARG A 49 28.13 7.21 -4.54
C ARG A 49 27.67 6.54 -5.83
N LEU A 50 26.41 6.74 -6.21
CA LEU A 50 25.86 6.24 -7.47
C LEU A 50 26.53 6.89 -8.69
N GLN A 51 26.77 8.20 -8.66
CA GLN A 51 27.51 8.90 -9.72
C GLN A 51 28.93 8.35 -9.91
N ARG A 52 29.63 8.03 -8.82
CA ARG A 52 30.96 7.39 -8.91
C ARG A 52 30.90 5.99 -9.52
N MET A 53 29.83 5.23 -9.28
CA MET A 53 29.64 3.89 -9.84
C MET A 53 29.20 3.93 -11.32
N GLN A 54 28.65 5.05 -11.78
CA GLN A 54 28.12 5.24 -13.13
C GLN A 54 29.10 5.98 -14.08
N ILE A 55 30.39 6.06 -13.72
CA ILE A 55 31.41 6.67 -14.57
C ILE A 55 31.43 5.93 -15.91
N GLY A 56 30.87 6.53 -16.94
CA GLY A 56 30.85 5.97 -18.30
C GLY A 56 29.47 5.66 -18.88
N GLU A 57 28.38 6.03 -18.20
CA GLU A 57 27.04 5.85 -18.78
C GLU A 57 26.86 6.79 -19.98
N VAL A 58 26.70 6.19 -21.16
CA VAL A 58 26.52 6.91 -22.42
C VAL A 58 25.06 7.40 -22.50
N VAL A 59 24.87 8.70 -22.49
CA VAL A 59 23.56 9.32 -22.73
C VAL A 59 23.10 8.94 -24.14
N ARG A 60 21.85 8.50 -24.28
CA ARG A 60 21.24 8.20 -25.58
C ARG A 60 21.10 9.50 -26.36
N GLU A 61 21.80 9.67 -27.45
CA GLU A 61 21.63 10.80 -28.33
C GLU A 61 20.37 10.60 -29.19
N LEU A 62 19.25 11.15 -28.73
CA LEU A 62 17.96 11.10 -29.43
C LEU A 62 17.67 12.39 -30.19
N GLY A 63 18.62 13.33 -30.25
CA GLY A 63 18.46 14.62 -30.96
C GLY A 63 17.46 15.60 -30.33
N LEU A 64 17.02 15.36 -29.11
CA LEU A 64 16.06 16.22 -28.39
C LEU A 64 16.81 17.33 -27.63
N GLU A 65 16.35 18.56 -27.75
CA GLU A 65 16.83 19.69 -26.96
C GLU A 65 16.64 19.40 -25.45
N GLY A 66 17.68 19.62 -24.65
CA GLY A 66 17.66 19.35 -23.20
C GLY A 66 18.25 18.01 -22.76
N GLN A 67 18.62 17.10 -23.65
CA GLN A 67 19.30 15.85 -23.28
C GLN A 67 20.70 16.09 -22.69
N MET A 68 21.40 17.11 -23.12
CA MET A 68 22.72 17.47 -22.62
C MET A 68 22.69 17.89 -21.12
N SER A 69 21.58 18.47 -20.64
CA SER A 69 21.42 18.88 -19.25
C SER A 69 21.24 17.68 -18.29
N LYS A 70 20.85 16.52 -18.81
CA LYS A 70 20.69 15.27 -18.04
C LYS A 70 21.98 14.45 -17.97
N LYS A 71 23.04 14.88 -18.63
CA LYS A 71 24.35 14.23 -18.55
C LYS A 71 24.88 14.34 -17.12
N GLY A 72 25.02 13.21 -16.43
CA GLY A 72 25.47 13.16 -15.03
C GLY A 72 24.36 12.97 -13.98
N THR A 73 23.06 12.92 -14.37
CA THR A 73 22.03 12.46 -13.44
C THR A 73 22.14 10.96 -13.24
N PRO A 74 22.28 10.47 -11.98
CA PRO A 74 22.40 9.05 -11.75
C PRO A 74 21.08 8.34 -12.03
N THR A 75 21.14 7.19 -12.69
CA THR A 75 20.11 6.17 -12.64
C THR A 75 20.07 5.59 -11.22
N MET A 76 19.06 4.82 -10.85
CA MET A 76 18.88 4.26 -9.50
C MET A 76 18.47 5.25 -8.39
N GLY A 77 17.99 6.44 -8.71
CA GLY A 77 17.43 7.37 -7.72
C GLY A 77 16.27 6.78 -6.90
N GLY A 78 15.55 5.80 -7.47
CA GLY A 78 14.51 5.05 -6.79
C GLY A 78 14.96 4.34 -5.50
N LEU A 79 16.23 3.99 -5.39
CA LEU A 79 16.78 3.38 -4.17
C LEU A 79 16.66 4.30 -2.95
N ILE A 80 16.90 5.61 -3.15
CA ILE A 80 16.77 6.61 -2.08
C ILE A 80 15.32 6.69 -1.61
N ILE A 81 14.38 6.73 -2.56
CA ILE A 81 12.94 6.82 -2.28
C ILE A 81 12.49 5.58 -1.50
N ILE A 82 12.85 4.39 -1.96
CA ILE A 82 12.50 3.13 -1.31
C ILE A 82 13.05 3.07 0.12
N LEU A 83 14.31 3.39 0.33
CA LEU A 83 14.92 3.40 1.66
C LEU A 83 14.27 4.44 2.58
N SER A 84 13.97 5.63 2.05
CA SER A 84 13.32 6.70 2.81
C SER A 84 11.90 6.33 3.25
N ILE A 85 11.20 5.48 2.52
CA ILE A 85 9.87 4.98 2.87
C ILE A 85 9.96 3.75 3.79
N LEU A 86 10.77 2.75 3.42
CA LEU A 86 10.83 1.48 4.15
C LEU A 86 11.31 1.64 5.58
N VAL A 87 12.37 2.45 5.80
CA VAL A 87 12.96 2.59 7.14
C VAL A 87 11.96 3.14 8.16
N PRO A 88 11.28 4.28 7.93
CA PRO A 88 10.30 4.78 8.88
C PRO A 88 9.07 3.86 9.01
N CYS A 89 8.62 3.23 7.92
CA CYS A 89 7.50 2.30 7.95
C CYS A 89 7.78 1.07 8.85
N VAL A 90 8.99 0.53 8.79
CA VAL A 90 9.41 -0.59 9.67
C VAL A 90 9.58 -0.12 11.11
N LEU A 91 10.07 1.11 11.33
CA LEU A 91 10.31 1.64 12.68
C LEU A 91 8.99 1.98 13.41
N PHE A 92 8.09 2.69 12.77
CA PHE A 92 6.88 3.25 13.40
C PHE A 92 5.59 2.52 13.01
N GLY A 93 5.62 1.67 11.99
CA GLY A 93 4.47 0.89 11.55
C GLY A 93 4.09 -0.22 12.52
N ASN A 94 2.81 -0.54 12.57
CA ASN A 94 2.31 -1.71 13.27
C ASN A 94 2.47 -2.95 12.39
N LEU A 95 3.55 -3.70 12.59
CA LEU A 95 3.87 -4.90 11.82
C LEU A 95 2.93 -6.09 12.09
N ASN A 96 2.00 -5.99 13.05
CA ASN A 96 0.97 -7.02 13.22
C ASN A 96 -0.21 -6.82 12.28
N ASN A 97 -0.29 -5.67 11.62
CA ASN A 97 -1.33 -5.41 10.64
C ASN A 97 -0.93 -6.01 9.29
N ILE A 98 -1.77 -6.92 8.77
CA ILE A 98 -1.51 -7.62 7.51
C ILE A 98 -1.39 -6.66 6.32
N TYR A 99 -2.17 -5.57 6.31
CA TYR A 99 -2.08 -4.56 5.27
C TYR A 99 -0.72 -3.87 5.25
N MET A 100 -0.16 -3.61 6.45
CA MET A 100 1.17 -3.02 6.57
C MET A 100 2.25 -3.96 6.04
N ILE A 101 2.14 -5.25 6.35
CA ILE A 101 3.07 -6.27 5.84
C ILE A 101 2.97 -6.37 4.32
N LEU A 102 1.76 -6.43 3.77
CA LEU A 102 1.55 -6.50 2.32
C LEU A 102 2.13 -5.28 1.61
N MET A 103 1.92 -4.07 2.14
CA MET A 103 2.50 -2.84 1.58
C MET A 103 4.04 -2.86 1.60
N LEU A 104 4.65 -3.33 2.69
CA LEU A 104 6.10 -3.47 2.78
C LEU A 104 6.63 -4.51 1.79
N VAL A 105 5.99 -5.68 1.71
CA VAL A 105 6.35 -6.74 0.77
C VAL A 105 6.24 -6.23 -0.67
N ALA A 106 5.14 -5.56 -1.03
CA ALA A 106 4.95 -5.00 -2.35
C ALA A 106 6.03 -3.96 -2.71
N THR A 107 6.35 -3.07 -1.76
CA THR A 107 7.39 -2.05 -1.95
C THR A 107 8.76 -2.67 -2.16
N VAL A 108 9.13 -3.66 -1.35
CA VAL A 108 10.42 -4.36 -1.49
C VAL A 108 10.47 -5.17 -2.79
N TRP A 109 9.39 -5.89 -3.12
CA TRP A 109 9.31 -6.71 -4.33
C TRP A 109 9.47 -5.86 -5.60
N MET A 110 8.68 -4.79 -5.72
CA MET A 110 8.79 -3.88 -6.87
C MET A 110 10.11 -3.12 -6.88
N GLY A 111 10.60 -2.77 -5.70
CA GLY A 111 11.93 -2.17 -5.54
C GLY A 111 13.07 -3.06 -6.03
N CYS A 112 13.01 -4.35 -5.74
CA CYS A 112 13.96 -5.34 -6.24
C CYS A 112 13.92 -5.46 -7.77
N ILE A 113 12.73 -5.50 -8.37
CA ILE A 113 12.58 -5.56 -9.83
C ILE A 113 13.17 -4.30 -10.47
N GLY A 114 12.87 -3.11 -9.94
CA GLY A 114 13.44 -1.85 -10.42
C GLY A 114 14.95 -1.79 -10.26
N PHE A 115 15.45 -2.23 -9.10
CA PHE A 115 16.90 -2.31 -8.85
C PHE A 115 17.61 -3.25 -9.83
N LEU A 116 17.05 -4.44 -10.08
CA LEU A 116 17.59 -5.39 -11.05
C LEU A 116 17.59 -4.84 -12.49
N ASP A 117 16.54 -4.09 -12.85
CA ASP A 117 16.47 -3.41 -14.16
C ASP A 117 17.62 -2.43 -14.33
N ASP A 118 17.79 -1.55 -13.35
CA ASP A 118 18.85 -0.52 -13.39
C ASP A 118 20.24 -1.13 -13.24
N TYR A 119 20.42 -2.14 -12.39
CA TYR A 119 21.69 -2.85 -12.24
C TYR A 119 22.13 -3.53 -13.54
N ARG A 120 21.20 -4.14 -14.26
CA ARG A 120 21.51 -4.75 -15.58
C ARG A 120 21.94 -3.70 -16.60
N LYS A 121 21.28 -2.55 -16.63
CA LYS A 121 21.66 -1.43 -17.51
C LYS A 121 23.12 -1.01 -17.27
N LEU A 122 23.50 -0.88 -16.01
CA LEU A 122 24.85 -0.48 -15.61
C LEU A 122 25.88 -1.56 -15.94
N LYS A 123 25.64 -2.80 -15.49
CA LYS A 123 26.62 -3.88 -15.61
C LYS A 123 26.91 -4.31 -17.06
N PHE A 124 25.87 -4.37 -17.88
CA PHE A 124 25.98 -4.85 -19.25
C PHE A 124 26.06 -3.72 -20.29
N HIS A 125 26.12 -2.46 -19.87
CA HIS A 125 26.08 -1.28 -20.75
C HIS A 125 24.95 -1.37 -21.78
N ASN A 126 23.89 -2.12 -21.46
CA ASN A 126 22.74 -2.34 -22.34
C ASN A 126 21.60 -1.43 -21.90
N LYS A 127 21.18 -0.54 -22.81
CA LYS A 127 20.11 0.45 -22.57
C LYS A 127 18.73 -0.18 -22.35
N GLU A 128 18.54 -1.45 -22.70
CA GLU A 128 17.23 -2.13 -22.60
C GLU A 128 16.88 -2.59 -21.19
N GLY A 129 17.89 -2.85 -20.32
CA GLY A 129 17.67 -3.33 -18.95
C GLY A 129 17.07 -4.75 -18.89
N LEU A 130 16.05 -4.93 -18.06
CA LEU A 130 15.26 -6.17 -17.98
C LEU A 130 14.29 -6.26 -19.16
N LYS A 131 14.24 -7.38 -19.85
CA LYS A 131 13.23 -7.63 -20.87
C LYS A 131 11.83 -7.48 -20.28
N GLY A 132 10.89 -6.88 -21.02
CA GLY A 132 9.53 -6.57 -20.56
C GLY A 132 8.80 -7.78 -19.97
N LYS A 133 9.02 -8.98 -20.52
CA LYS A 133 8.43 -10.23 -20.01
C LYS A 133 8.73 -10.47 -18.51
N TYR A 134 9.97 -10.26 -18.06
CA TYR A 134 10.34 -10.44 -16.66
C TYR A 134 9.71 -9.40 -15.73
N LYS A 135 9.52 -8.16 -16.23
CA LYS A 135 8.82 -7.12 -15.47
C LYS A 135 7.35 -7.49 -15.27
N ILE A 136 6.69 -7.91 -16.34
CA ILE A 136 5.28 -8.34 -16.29
C ILE A 136 5.12 -9.56 -15.38
N THR A 137 5.99 -10.58 -15.54
CA THR A 137 5.95 -11.77 -14.66
C THR A 137 6.11 -11.39 -13.19
N GLY A 138 7.01 -10.46 -12.88
CA GLY A 138 7.21 -9.99 -11.51
C GLY A 138 5.99 -9.22 -10.96
N GLN A 139 5.33 -8.41 -11.78
CA GLN A 139 4.11 -7.69 -11.41
C GLN A 139 2.94 -8.65 -11.19
N VAL A 140 2.72 -9.58 -12.11
CA VAL A 140 1.68 -10.62 -11.98
C VAL A 140 1.93 -11.48 -10.74
N GLY A 141 3.19 -11.88 -10.50
CA GLY A 141 3.58 -12.64 -9.31
C GLY A 141 3.24 -11.90 -8.01
N LEU A 142 3.52 -10.60 -7.95
CA LEU A 142 3.14 -9.78 -6.79
C LEU A 142 1.61 -9.69 -6.64
N GLY A 143 0.89 -9.44 -7.74
CA GLY A 143 -0.57 -9.38 -7.73
C GLY A 143 -1.19 -10.67 -7.18
N LEU A 144 -0.70 -11.82 -7.63
CA LEU A 144 -1.15 -13.12 -7.13
C LEU A 144 -0.84 -13.31 -5.64
N ILE A 145 0.35 -12.95 -5.17
CA ILE A 145 0.71 -13.04 -3.74
C ILE A 145 -0.24 -12.18 -2.91
N VAL A 146 -0.46 -10.93 -3.30
CA VAL A 146 -1.35 -10.01 -2.57
C VAL A 146 -2.79 -10.52 -2.62
N GLY A 147 -3.31 -10.87 -3.80
CA GLY A 147 -4.68 -11.35 -3.98
C GLY A 147 -4.97 -12.63 -3.20
N ILE A 148 -4.07 -13.62 -3.27
CA ILE A 148 -4.21 -14.87 -2.52
C ILE A 148 -4.13 -14.61 -1.01
N THR A 149 -3.24 -13.74 -0.57
CA THR A 149 -3.16 -13.38 0.87
C THR A 149 -4.44 -12.70 1.33
N MET A 150 -5.02 -11.80 0.53
CA MET A 150 -6.29 -11.16 0.84
C MET A 150 -7.44 -12.17 0.86
N TRP A 151 -7.43 -13.14 -0.04
CA TRP A 151 -8.44 -14.20 -0.06
C TRP A 151 -8.33 -15.14 1.13
N LEU A 152 -7.13 -15.60 1.47
CA LEU A 152 -6.94 -16.62 2.52
C LEU A 152 -6.96 -16.03 3.95
N SER A 153 -6.55 -14.77 4.12
CA SER A 153 -6.43 -14.17 5.45
C SER A 153 -7.80 -13.92 6.11
N PRO A 154 -8.06 -14.47 7.29
CA PRO A 154 -9.28 -14.19 8.05
C PRO A 154 -9.31 -12.79 8.67
N SER A 155 -8.15 -12.14 8.77
CA SER A 155 -8.02 -10.78 9.32
C SER A 155 -8.46 -9.68 8.36
N ILE A 156 -8.69 -10.03 7.09
CA ILE A 156 -9.15 -9.09 6.06
C ILE A 156 -10.67 -9.23 5.94
N GLN A 157 -11.38 -8.28 6.53
CA GLN A 157 -12.83 -8.24 6.58
C GLN A 157 -13.28 -6.81 6.27
N MET A 158 -14.41 -6.66 5.60
CA MET A 158 -15.05 -5.39 5.34
C MET A 158 -16.36 -5.28 6.10
N ARG A 159 -16.69 -4.09 6.58
CA ARG A 159 -18.02 -3.80 7.12
C ARG A 159 -18.91 -3.30 6.00
N GLN A 160 -20.04 -3.94 5.84
CA GLN A 160 -21.07 -3.44 4.94
C GLN A 160 -21.77 -2.27 5.62
N VAL A 161 -22.01 -1.22 4.86
CA VAL A 161 -22.81 -0.08 5.30
C VAL A 161 -24.24 -0.38 4.89
N VAL A 162 -25.12 -0.64 5.86
CA VAL A 162 -26.54 -0.84 5.61
C VAL A 162 -27.26 0.46 5.91
N THR A 163 -27.79 1.10 4.88
CA THR A 163 -28.63 2.27 5.01
C THR A 163 -30.05 1.80 5.33
N LEU A 164 -30.57 2.14 6.51
CA LEU A 164 -31.93 1.80 6.89
C LEU A 164 -32.87 2.88 6.36
N PRO A 165 -34.01 2.51 5.75
CA PRO A 165 -35.04 3.47 5.39
C PRO A 165 -35.66 4.06 6.66
N ASP A 166 -35.98 5.37 6.62
CA ASP A 166 -36.61 6.13 7.71
C ASP A 166 -37.95 5.52 8.14
N THR A 167 -37.93 4.51 8.97
CA THR A 167 -39.12 4.01 9.65
C THR A 167 -39.02 4.40 11.12
N THR A 168 -39.73 5.42 11.50
CA THR A 168 -39.67 6.17 12.76
C THR A 168 -39.90 5.38 14.06
N ALA A 169 -40.28 4.13 14.02
CA ALA A 169 -40.59 3.33 15.20
C ALA A 169 -39.42 2.48 15.75
N GLU A 170 -38.44 2.11 14.93
CA GLU A 170 -37.28 1.29 15.36
C GLU A 170 -36.01 2.10 15.68
N VAL A 171 -36.08 3.41 15.42
CA VAL A 171 -34.92 4.31 15.49
C VAL A 171 -34.40 4.50 16.92
N SER A 172 -35.26 4.53 17.92
CA SER A 172 -34.88 4.82 19.30
C SER A 172 -34.11 3.66 19.97
N GLU A 173 -34.33 2.43 19.56
CA GLU A 173 -33.63 1.25 20.08
C GLU A 173 -32.27 1.02 19.37
N ILE A 174 -32.19 1.44 18.09
CA ILE A 174 -31.01 1.23 17.24
C ILE A 174 -29.92 2.28 17.50
N VAL A 175 -30.30 3.52 17.82
CA VAL A 175 -29.34 4.63 18.07
C VAL A 175 -28.47 4.39 19.31
N THR A 176 -28.89 3.54 20.25
CA THR A 176 -28.11 3.17 21.43
C THR A 176 -27.12 2.03 21.20
N ALA A 177 -27.16 1.37 20.02
CA ALA A 177 -26.24 0.29 19.70
C ALA A 177 -24.89 0.84 19.14
N GLU A 178 -23.78 0.28 19.60
CA GLU A 178 -22.45 0.63 19.08
C GLU A 178 -22.38 0.44 17.56
N GLY A 179 -21.97 1.47 16.83
CA GLY A 179 -21.73 1.43 15.38
C GLY A 179 -22.82 2.04 14.50
N VAL A 180 -23.73 2.81 15.07
CA VAL A 180 -24.71 3.61 14.31
C VAL A 180 -24.22 5.04 14.19
N THR A 181 -24.15 5.56 12.97
CA THR A 181 -23.86 6.97 12.68
C THR A 181 -25.01 7.54 11.88
N VAL A 182 -25.37 8.80 12.15
CA VAL A 182 -26.36 9.53 11.38
C VAL A 182 -25.62 10.39 10.37
N ASP A 183 -25.80 10.12 9.10
CA ASP A 183 -25.22 10.89 8.00
C ASP A 183 -26.33 11.41 7.08
N ASP A 184 -26.41 12.74 6.90
CA ASP A 184 -27.38 13.44 6.05
C ASP A 184 -28.86 13.03 6.28
N GLY A 185 -29.26 12.75 7.54
CA GLY A 185 -30.62 12.34 7.86
C GLY A 185 -30.93 10.85 7.64
N ASN A 186 -29.98 10.08 7.14
CA ASN A 186 -30.10 8.63 7.01
C ASN A 186 -29.39 7.92 8.16
N ILE A 187 -30.01 6.90 8.71
CA ILE A 187 -29.41 6.08 9.74
C ILE A 187 -28.52 5.04 9.06
N VAL A 188 -27.23 5.19 9.26
CA VAL A 188 -26.22 4.26 8.75
C VAL A 188 -25.87 3.26 9.85
N LYS A 189 -26.28 2.02 9.70
CA LYS A 189 -25.89 0.93 10.57
C LYS A 189 -24.67 0.21 9.97
N LEU A 190 -23.63 0.09 10.76
CA LEU A 190 -22.49 -0.73 10.38
C LEU A 190 -22.87 -2.21 10.53
N GLY A 191 -22.95 -2.92 9.42
CA GLY A 191 -23.21 -4.36 9.38
C GLY A 191 -22.07 -5.19 10.01
N PRO A 192 -22.26 -6.50 10.11
CA PRO A 192 -21.22 -7.40 10.60
C PRO A 192 -19.98 -7.34 9.70
N LEU A 193 -18.84 -7.70 10.28
CA LEU A 193 -17.60 -7.86 9.53
C LEU A 193 -17.72 -9.12 8.67
N GLU A 194 -17.76 -8.94 7.36
CA GLU A 194 -17.86 -10.02 6.40
C GLU A 194 -16.67 -10.03 5.44
N LYS A 195 -16.33 -11.21 5.00
CA LYS A 195 -15.30 -11.42 3.99
C LYS A 195 -15.94 -11.40 2.62
N THR A 196 -15.81 -10.28 1.93
CA THR A 196 -16.39 -10.06 0.60
C THR A 196 -15.32 -9.65 -0.39
N PRO A 197 -15.41 -10.10 -1.67
CA PRO A 197 -14.50 -9.66 -2.74
C PRO A 197 -14.94 -8.28 -3.24
N GLN A 198 -14.72 -7.25 -2.41
CA GLN A 198 -15.05 -5.87 -2.72
C GLN A 198 -13.81 -4.99 -2.66
N THR A 199 -13.75 -3.99 -3.53
CA THR A 199 -12.76 -2.92 -3.46
C THR A 199 -13.45 -1.57 -3.35
N THR A 200 -12.81 -0.65 -2.63
CA THR A 200 -13.28 0.73 -2.56
C THR A 200 -12.84 1.49 -3.79
N ILE A 201 -13.79 1.97 -4.57
CA ILE A 201 -13.54 2.82 -5.73
C ILE A 201 -13.99 4.24 -5.41
N PRO A 202 -13.10 5.24 -5.40
CA PRO A 202 -13.48 6.63 -5.20
C PRO A 202 -14.39 7.10 -6.33
N PHE A 203 -15.30 8.02 -6.03
CA PHE A 203 -16.23 8.67 -6.97
C PHE A 203 -17.39 7.81 -7.51
N VAL A 204 -17.58 6.59 -7.02
CA VAL A 204 -18.73 5.75 -7.33
C VAL A 204 -19.75 5.83 -6.19
N LYS A 205 -21.05 5.80 -6.53
CA LYS A 205 -22.12 5.74 -5.51
C LYS A 205 -21.88 4.52 -4.61
N ASN A 206 -21.87 4.70 -3.30
CA ASN A 206 -21.51 3.73 -2.27
C ASN A 206 -20.02 3.38 -2.15
N ASN A 207 -19.13 3.98 -2.95
CA ASN A 207 -17.68 3.80 -2.91
C ASN A 207 -17.16 2.36 -2.94
N ASN A 208 -18.01 1.37 -3.27
CA ASN A 208 -17.65 -0.05 -3.26
C ASN A 208 -17.98 -0.70 -4.59
N PHE A 209 -17.06 -1.51 -5.09
CA PHE A 209 -17.25 -2.38 -6.24
C PHE A 209 -17.18 -3.83 -5.79
N ASN A 210 -18.26 -4.58 -5.98
CA ASN A 210 -18.32 -6.00 -5.65
C ASN A 210 -18.05 -6.83 -6.91
N TYR A 211 -16.99 -7.63 -6.89
CA TYR A 211 -16.61 -8.49 -8.01
C TYR A 211 -17.59 -9.65 -8.22
N GLU A 212 -18.43 -9.98 -7.24
CA GLU A 212 -19.53 -10.95 -7.41
C GLU A 212 -20.56 -10.48 -8.44
N TRP A 213 -20.66 -9.17 -8.69
CA TRP A 213 -21.51 -8.66 -9.76
C TRP A 213 -21.11 -9.18 -11.13
N LEU A 214 -19.80 -9.37 -11.39
CA LEU A 214 -19.30 -9.93 -12.64
C LEU A 214 -19.63 -11.42 -12.80
N THR A 215 -19.96 -12.10 -11.72
CA THR A 215 -20.29 -13.54 -11.69
C THR A 215 -21.77 -13.79 -11.40
N SER A 216 -22.60 -12.74 -11.32
CA SER A 216 -24.03 -12.79 -10.97
C SER A 216 -24.91 -13.60 -11.98
N TRP A 217 -24.38 -13.88 -13.17
CA TRP A 217 -25.06 -14.71 -14.18
C TRP A 217 -24.99 -16.23 -13.87
N ILE A 218 -24.23 -16.61 -12.84
CA ILE A 218 -24.07 -18.00 -12.41
C ILE A 218 -25.16 -18.31 -11.39
N SER A 219 -25.95 -19.34 -11.64
CA SER A 219 -27.11 -19.72 -10.82
C SER A 219 -26.73 -20.31 -9.45
N ASP A 220 -25.51 -20.84 -9.31
CA ASP A 220 -25.02 -21.40 -8.05
C ASP A 220 -24.33 -20.31 -7.22
N PRO A 221 -24.86 -19.97 -6.02
CA PRO A 221 -24.33 -18.88 -5.19
C PRO A 221 -22.92 -19.17 -4.64
N GLU A 222 -22.58 -20.41 -4.36
CA GLU A 222 -21.25 -20.82 -3.88
C GLU A 222 -20.22 -20.69 -5.01
N ALA A 223 -20.57 -21.12 -6.22
CA ALA A 223 -19.72 -20.97 -7.39
C ALA A 223 -19.54 -19.50 -7.77
N ALA A 224 -20.59 -18.69 -7.72
CA ALA A 224 -20.53 -17.26 -7.98
C ALA A 224 -19.59 -16.53 -7.02
N LYS A 225 -19.67 -16.85 -5.72
CA LYS A 225 -18.78 -16.28 -4.69
C LYS A 225 -17.33 -16.68 -4.89
N THR A 226 -17.06 -17.95 -5.15
CA THR A 226 -15.70 -18.45 -5.39
C THR A 226 -15.08 -17.81 -6.64
N LEU A 227 -15.86 -17.71 -7.72
CA LEU A 227 -15.43 -17.05 -8.95
C LEU A 227 -15.26 -15.54 -8.78
N GLY A 228 -16.09 -14.87 -7.96
CA GLY A 228 -15.91 -13.47 -7.59
C GLY A 228 -14.56 -13.23 -6.91
N TRP A 229 -14.14 -14.12 -6.01
CA TRP A 229 -12.80 -14.07 -5.41
C TRP A 229 -11.69 -14.34 -6.42
N LEU A 230 -11.90 -15.23 -7.35
CA LEU A 230 -10.92 -15.53 -8.39
C LEU A 230 -10.73 -14.32 -9.31
N VAL A 231 -11.82 -13.66 -9.71
CA VAL A 231 -11.77 -12.41 -10.48
C VAL A 231 -11.05 -11.32 -9.69
N PHE A 232 -11.36 -11.16 -8.38
CA PHE A 232 -10.68 -10.22 -7.50
C PHE A 232 -9.16 -10.43 -7.44
N VAL A 233 -8.70 -11.69 -7.39
CA VAL A 233 -7.27 -12.04 -7.38
C VAL A 233 -6.59 -11.75 -8.73
N LEU A 234 -7.33 -11.85 -9.84
CA LEU A 234 -6.80 -11.64 -11.20
C LEU A 234 -6.77 -10.17 -11.63
N VAL A 235 -7.61 -9.31 -11.05
CA VAL A 235 -7.68 -7.87 -11.33
C VAL A 235 -6.66 -7.09 -10.52
#